data_cafd67880a0e39e090ed72184463b856
#
_entry.id   cafd67880a0e39e090ed72184463b856
#
_cell.length_a   1.000
_cell.length_b   1.000
_cell.length_c   1.000
_cell.angle_alpha   90.00
_cell.angle_beta   90.00
_cell.angle_gamma   90.00
#
_symmetry.space_group_name_H-M   'P 1'
#
loop_
_entity.id
_entity.type
_entity.pdbx_description
1 polymer ?
#
loop_
_entity_poly.entity_id
_entity_poly.type
_entity_poly.pdbx_seq_one_letter_code
_entity_poly.pdbx_strand_id
1 'polypeptide(L)' 'MTLADMRPGTSGTVERVSGRGILAQRLIDMGLYPGVFVNVVRNSPLGDPVEIEAEGTFVALRREEARFVEVSPQR' A
#
# COMPACT_ATOMS: atom_id res chain seq x y z
N MET A 1 1.84 -4.58 -10.48
CA MET A 1 0.67 -3.92 -9.89
C MET A 1 1.08 -3.17 -8.64
N THR A 2 0.53 -2.00 -8.42
CA THR A 2 0.83 -1.21 -7.23
C THR A 2 -0.39 -1.16 -6.31
N LEU A 3 -0.19 -0.68 -5.07
CA LEU A 3 -1.30 -0.49 -4.15
C LEU A 3 -2.36 0.45 -4.71
N ALA A 4 -1.96 1.40 -5.54
CA ALA A 4 -2.91 2.34 -6.15
C ALA A 4 -3.87 1.65 -7.12
N ASP A 5 -3.50 0.49 -7.65
CA ASP A 5 -4.31 -0.26 -8.60
C ASP A 5 -5.27 -1.24 -7.93
N MET A 6 -5.10 -1.48 -6.64
CA MET A 6 -5.87 -2.49 -5.93
C MET A 6 -7.21 -1.95 -5.47
N ARG A 7 -8.23 -2.79 -5.55
CA ARG A 7 -9.59 -2.42 -5.14
C ARG A 7 -9.83 -2.77 -3.67
N PRO A 8 -10.75 -2.07 -3.01
CA PRO A 8 -11.15 -2.45 -1.66
C PRO A 8 -11.59 -3.92 -1.60
N GLY A 9 -11.20 -4.59 -0.54
CA GLY A 9 -11.51 -6.02 -0.36
C GLY A 9 -10.48 -6.96 -0.96
N THR A 10 -9.44 -6.43 -1.62
CA THR A 10 -8.37 -7.26 -2.19
C THR A 10 -7.13 -7.16 -1.32
N SER A 11 -6.27 -8.17 -1.46
CA SER A 11 -5.04 -8.23 -0.66
C SER A 11 -3.88 -8.71 -1.53
N GLY A 12 -2.68 -8.57 -0.98
CA GLY A 12 -1.46 -9.00 -1.66
C GLY A 12 -0.26 -8.85 -0.77
N THR A 13 0.89 -9.21 -1.30
CA THR A 13 2.17 -9.11 -0.59
C THR A 13 3.02 -8.03 -1.24
N VAL A 14 3.59 -7.17 -0.41
CA VAL A 14 4.50 -6.12 -0.91
C VAL A 14 5.73 -6.80 -1.49
N GLU A 15 6.07 -6.47 -2.73
CA GLU A 15 7.27 -6.97 -3.39
C GLU A 15 8.39 -5.97 -3.31
N ARG A 16 8.06 -4.69 -3.50
CA ARG A 16 9.09 -3.67 -3.61
C ARG A 16 8.49 -2.29 -3.36
N VAL A 17 9.27 -1.41 -2.75
CA VAL A 17 8.97 0.01 -2.66
C VAL A 17 9.91 0.70 -3.63
N SER A 18 9.36 1.29 -4.70
CA SER A 18 10.17 1.85 -5.79
C SER A 18 10.51 3.32 -5.62
N GLY A 19 9.96 3.99 -4.61
CA GLY A 19 10.31 5.37 -4.33
C GLY A 19 11.73 5.49 -3.82
N ARG A 20 12.24 6.73 -3.82
CA ARG A 20 13.60 7.01 -3.38
C ARG A 20 13.61 7.99 -2.22
N GLY A 21 14.71 7.94 -1.45
CA GLY A 21 14.98 8.89 -0.39
C GLY A 21 13.92 8.92 0.67
N ILE A 22 13.45 10.11 1.00
CA ILE A 22 12.51 10.31 2.11
C ILE A 22 11.19 9.57 1.88
N LEU A 23 10.70 9.55 0.64
CA LEU A 23 9.44 8.87 0.35
C LEU A 23 9.54 7.37 0.63
N ALA A 24 10.58 6.72 0.11
CA ALA A 24 10.77 5.30 0.33
C ALA A 24 10.92 4.98 1.81
N GLN A 25 11.69 5.78 2.52
CA GLN A 25 11.90 5.59 3.95
C GLN A 25 10.60 5.76 4.73
N ARG A 26 9.78 6.75 4.37
CA ARG A 26 8.49 6.96 4.99
C ARG A 26 7.58 5.74 4.85
N LEU A 27 7.51 5.20 3.62
CA LEU A 27 6.68 4.03 3.35
C LEU A 27 7.14 2.83 4.16
N ILE A 28 8.44 2.61 4.23
CA ILE A 28 9.01 1.52 5.02
C ILE A 28 8.71 1.72 6.51
N ASP A 29 8.86 2.94 7.00
CA ASP A 29 8.59 3.25 8.41
C ASP A 29 7.11 3.07 8.76
N MET A 30 6.23 3.19 7.79
CA MET A 30 4.80 2.93 7.97
C MET A 30 4.48 1.44 7.97
N GLY A 31 5.46 0.58 7.76
CA GLY A 31 5.27 -0.86 7.76
C GLY A 31 5.10 -1.48 6.38
N LEU A 32 5.38 -0.71 5.32
CA LEU A 32 5.22 -1.18 3.94
C LEU A 32 6.57 -1.55 3.36
N TYR A 33 7.02 -2.75 3.65
CA TYR A 33 8.32 -3.24 3.17
C TYR A 33 8.14 -4.62 2.53
N PRO A 34 9.10 -5.07 1.73
CA PRO A 34 8.97 -6.35 1.03
C PRO A 34 8.65 -7.51 1.97
N GLY A 35 7.68 -8.31 1.58
CA GLY A 35 7.23 -9.46 2.35
C GLY A 35 6.00 -9.20 3.21
N VAL A 36 5.61 -7.94 3.39
CA VAL A 36 4.45 -7.61 4.22
C VAL A 36 3.16 -7.92 3.47
N PHE A 37 2.22 -8.57 4.15
CA PHE A 37 0.90 -8.82 3.60
C PHE A 37 0.00 -7.62 3.89
N VAL A 38 -0.68 -7.14 2.85
CA VAL A 38 -1.54 -5.97 2.97
C VAL A 38 -2.94 -6.27 2.46
N ASN A 39 -3.93 -5.63 3.08
CA ASN A 39 -5.31 -5.67 2.63
C ASN A 39 -5.75 -4.25 2.33
N VAL A 40 -6.39 -4.04 1.19
CA VAL A 40 -7.00 -2.75 0.90
C VAL A 40 -8.37 -2.73 1.55
N VAL A 41 -8.54 -1.86 2.54
CA VAL A 41 -9.76 -1.81 3.34
C VAL A 41 -10.82 -1.00 2.62
N ARG A 42 -10.47 0.20 2.20
CA ARG A 42 -11.38 1.07 1.45
C ARG A 42 -10.63 2.26 0.87
N ASN A 43 -11.28 2.92 -0.08
CA ASN A 43 -10.84 4.20 -0.58
C ASN A 43 -11.81 5.27 -0.06
N SER A 44 -11.34 6.50 0.10
CA SER A 44 -12.26 7.58 0.41
C SER A 44 -13.19 7.80 -0.81
N PRO A 45 -14.30 8.51 -0.63
CA PRO A 45 -15.25 8.73 -1.73
C PRO A 45 -14.63 9.34 -2.99
N LEU A 46 -13.55 10.11 -2.82
CA LEU A 46 -12.85 10.72 -3.95
C LEU A 46 -11.66 9.89 -4.43
N GLY A 47 -11.50 8.67 -3.90
CA GLY A 47 -10.41 7.79 -4.29
C GLY A 47 -9.08 8.05 -3.59
N ASP A 48 -9.04 9.01 -2.67
CA ASP A 48 -7.81 9.39 -1.99
C ASP A 48 -8.19 9.94 -0.60
N PRO A 49 -7.58 9.44 0.48
CA PRO A 49 -6.51 8.44 0.52
C PRO A 49 -7.02 7.00 0.36
N VAL A 50 -6.08 6.09 0.19
CA VAL A 50 -6.32 4.65 0.18
C VAL A 50 -6.06 4.14 1.59
N GLU A 51 -7.02 3.44 2.18
CA GLU A 51 -6.85 2.87 3.52
C GLU A 51 -6.50 1.40 3.40
N ILE A 52 -5.41 1.02 4.04
CA ILE A 52 -4.93 -0.35 4.00
C ILE A 52 -4.68 -0.86 5.42
N GLU A 53 -4.64 -2.17 5.55
CA GLU A 53 -4.19 -2.84 6.76
C GLU A 53 -2.91 -3.59 6.42
N ALA A 54 -1.85 -3.35 7.18
CA ALA A 54 -0.57 -4.02 7.03
C ALA A 54 -0.24 -4.69 8.37
N GLU A 55 -0.38 -6.00 8.40
CA GLU A 55 -0.08 -6.82 9.58
C GLU A 55 -0.70 -6.27 10.87
N GLY A 56 -2.00 -5.97 10.80
CA GLY A 56 -2.76 -5.54 11.96
C GLY A 56 -2.74 -4.03 12.21
N THR A 57 -2.00 -3.27 11.43
CA THR A 57 -1.92 -1.83 11.56
C THR A 57 -2.64 -1.17 10.39
N PHE A 58 -3.53 -0.22 10.70
CA PHE A 58 -4.24 0.52 9.67
C PHE A 58 -3.44 1.75 9.26
N VAL A 59 -3.30 1.94 7.95
CA VAL A 59 -2.50 3.02 7.39
C VAL A 59 -3.29 3.67 6.25
N ALA A 60 -3.28 5.00 6.20
CA ALA A 60 -3.87 5.74 5.10
C ALA A 60 -2.76 6.31 4.23
N LEU A 61 -2.80 5.99 2.94
CA LEU A 61 -1.80 6.45 1.98
C LEU A 61 -2.44 7.35 0.95
N ARG A 62 -1.74 8.42 0.59
CA ARG A 62 -2.12 9.15 -0.60
C ARG A 62 -1.98 8.22 -1.80
N ARG A 63 -2.89 8.35 -2.75
CA ARG A 63 -2.86 7.48 -3.94
C ARG A 63 -1.54 7.60 -4.68
N GLU A 64 -0.96 8.80 -4.77
CA GLU A 64 0.33 8.96 -5.42
C GLU A 64 1.46 8.25 -4.68
N GLU A 65 1.36 8.12 -3.36
CA GLU A 65 2.34 7.35 -2.58
C GLU A 65 2.15 5.85 -2.82
N ALA A 66 0.89 5.41 -2.93
CA ALA A 66 0.57 4.01 -3.16
C ALA A 66 1.12 3.49 -4.49
N ARG A 67 1.36 4.36 -5.44
CA ARG A 67 1.95 3.99 -6.73
C ARG A 67 3.37 3.46 -6.61
N PHE A 68 4.05 3.80 -5.52
CA PHE A 68 5.43 3.36 -5.30
C PHE A 68 5.54 2.06 -4.53
N VAL A 69 4.41 1.46 -4.17
CA VAL A 69 4.41 0.17 -3.46
C VAL A 69 3.91 -0.89 -4.42
N GLU A 70 4.84 -1.73 -4.88
CA GLU A 70 4.50 -2.82 -5.80
C GLU A 70 4.10 -4.04 -5.02
N VAL A 71 2.99 -4.64 -5.43
CA VAL A 71 2.41 -5.79 -4.71
C VAL A 71 2.14 -6.94 -5.68
N SER A 72 2.22 -8.15 -5.12
CA SER A 72 1.78 -9.35 -5.81
C SER A 72 0.38 -9.66 -5.27
N PRO A 73 -0.66 -9.55 -6.11
CA PRO A 73 -2.03 -9.75 -5.62
C PRO A 73 -2.27 -11.17 -5.16
N GLN A 74 -3.03 -11.31 -4.09
CA GLN A 74 -3.49 -12.59 -3.60
C GLN A 74 -4.68 -13.02 -4.42
N ARG A 75 -4.71 -14.27 -4.83
CA ARG A 75 -5.84 -14.84 -5.55
C ARG A 75 -6.83 -15.51 -4.63
#